data_2e682ae1b9a0ae3f66a39c8311f2af0b
#
_entry.id   2e682ae1b9a0ae3f66a39c8311f2af0b
#
_cell.length_a   1.000
_cell.length_b   1.000
_cell.length_c   1.000
_cell.angle_alpha   90.00
_cell.angle_beta   90.00
_cell.angle_gamma   90.00
#
_symmetry.space_group_name_H-M   'P 1'
#
loop_
_entity.id
_entity.type
_entity.pdbx_description
1 polymer ?
#
loop_
_entity_poly.entity_id
_entity_poly.type
_entity_poly.pdbx_seq_one_letter_code
_entity_poly.pdbx_strand_id
1 'polypeptide(L)'
;MAYRCLLKLPSHSATKPRSIARYHDYIRAATPAGSIRVPLSSPKVIGVVNSRGNRRQILNQVHQEDFYGFATLSLPPEELRLSLKRDHGVDWDPSQVGDVLARQVLFVGIYDGHGGSAVAQYLRQELHGLFESVDKSLIPELFGWIKEIGGYFKRFKGGAIAPWIDGTNKEEMTLEARATLTFFEVDKNLSADNAAQACGATASVAVLQSLDAPATPFFSAEKLALTVAHCGDTRVLLCSTLNGQVFPMTENHYPDARIESIRLRRMMGSSLITDSYGESRWMGSLANTRCLGDLNYKKFGITPEPEVRSKLLNGREWAFLVLVSDGISSILSDAEIVDLARGCNDPKTAAERILAFSEELGGEDNATAIVVPLAGWGKITGPDATKDLRAYRQKQAVGSERQRRM
;
A
#
# COMPACT_ATOMS: atom_id res chain seq x y z
N MET A 1 6.73 11.51 -35.45
CA MET A 1 5.27 11.32 -35.40
C MET A 1 4.94 10.71 -34.07
N ALA A 2 4.42 11.52 -33.14
CA ALA A 2 4.12 11.10 -31.79
C ALA A 2 2.74 10.44 -31.76
N TYR A 3 2.69 9.14 -31.51
CA TYR A 3 1.43 8.45 -31.22
C TYR A 3 0.95 8.84 -29.82
N ARG A 4 -0.04 9.73 -29.76
CA ARG A 4 -0.89 9.91 -28.61
C ARG A 4 -1.80 8.68 -28.52
N CYS A 5 -1.45 7.71 -27.68
CA CYS A 5 -2.36 6.66 -27.30
C CYS A 5 -3.35 7.26 -26.28
N LEU A 6 -4.44 7.83 -26.77
CA LEU A 6 -5.62 8.15 -25.97
C LEU A 6 -6.32 6.81 -25.71
N LEU A 7 -6.16 6.26 -24.51
CA LEU A 7 -6.93 5.13 -24.06
C LEU A 7 -8.42 5.48 -24.12
N LYS A 8 -9.12 5.01 -25.16
CA LYS A 8 -10.57 4.92 -25.16
C LYS A 8 -10.92 3.73 -24.25
N LEU A 9 -11.40 4.05 -23.05
CA LEU A 9 -12.05 3.06 -22.20
C LEU A 9 -13.20 2.41 -23.00
N PRO A 10 -13.36 1.08 -22.97
CA PRO A 10 -14.47 0.41 -23.62
C PRO A 10 -15.78 0.89 -23.02
N SER A 11 -16.76 1.21 -23.89
CA SER A 11 -18.12 1.58 -23.47
C SER A 11 -18.75 0.42 -22.72
N HIS A 12 -18.86 0.56 -21.41
CA HIS A 12 -19.49 -0.44 -20.55
C HIS A 12 -20.97 -0.57 -20.89
N SER A 13 -21.43 -1.83 -21.01
CA SER A 13 -22.83 -2.21 -20.93
C SER A 13 -23.47 -1.55 -19.72
N ALA A 14 -24.70 -1.06 -19.87
CA ALA A 14 -25.45 -0.27 -18.90
C ALA A 14 -25.57 -0.98 -17.52
N THR A 15 -24.56 -0.86 -16.71
CA THR A 15 -24.63 -1.07 -15.27
C THR A 15 -25.15 0.22 -14.64
N LYS A 16 -26.04 0.09 -13.64
CA LYS A 16 -26.61 1.20 -12.87
C LYS A 16 -25.52 2.23 -12.55
N PRO A 17 -25.84 3.55 -12.58
CA PRO A 17 -24.87 4.57 -12.26
C PRO A 17 -24.26 4.25 -10.89
N ARG A 18 -22.94 3.96 -10.85
CA ARG A 18 -22.20 3.81 -9.60
C ARG A 18 -22.42 5.08 -8.79
N SER A 19 -22.68 4.94 -7.51
CA SER A 19 -22.74 6.07 -6.59
C SER A 19 -21.47 6.90 -6.77
N ILE A 20 -21.62 8.22 -6.92
CA ILE A 20 -20.50 9.15 -7.03
C ILE A 20 -19.58 8.90 -5.83
N ALA A 21 -18.33 8.52 -6.10
CA ALA A 21 -17.33 8.30 -5.06
C ALA A 21 -17.26 9.54 -4.14
N ARG A 22 -17.30 9.30 -2.83
CA ARG A 22 -17.37 10.37 -1.81
C ARG A 22 -16.01 10.71 -1.20
N TYR A 23 -14.92 10.28 -1.84
CA TYR A 23 -13.58 10.59 -1.38
C TYR A 23 -13.23 12.08 -1.51
N HIS A 24 -12.36 12.54 -0.64
CA HIS A 24 -11.94 13.93 -0.61
C HIS A 24 -10.42 14.07 -0.49
N ASP A 25 -9.88 15.14 -1.05
CA ASP A 25 -8.47 15.55 -0.95
C ASP A 25 -8.18 16.35 0.35
N TYR A 26 -9.10 16.36 1.29
CA TYR A 26 -8.99 17.01 2.59
C TYR A 26 -9.54 16.11 3.70
N ILE A 27 -8.97 16.23 4.91
CA ILE A 27 -9.54 15.65 6.12
C ILE A 27 -10.35 16.73 6.89
N ARG A 28 -11.47 16.33 7.47
CA ARG A 28 -12.26 17.18 8.37
C ARG A 28 -11.78 16.99 9.81
N ALA A 29 -11.69 18.08 10.53
CA ALA A 29 -11.42 18.10 11.96
C ALA A 29 -12.50 18.86 12.71
N ALA A 30 -12.94 18.30 13.85
CA ALA A 30 -13.86 19.01 14.76
C ALA A 30 -13.12 20.15 15.46
N THR A 31 -13.81 21.28 15.61
CA THR A 31 -13.34 22.42 16.41
C THR A 31 -14.51 22.97 17.23
N PRO A 32 -14.27 23.74 18.29
CA PRO A 32 -15.36 24.38 19.06
C PRO A 32 -16.29 25.28 18.21
N ALA A 33 -15.77 25.82 17.10
CA ALA A 33 -16.52 26.68 16.19
C ALA A 33 -17.19 25.92 15.03
N GLY A 34 -17.08 24.60 14.97
CA GLY A 34 -17.58 23.75 13.89
C GLY A 34 -16.51 22.81 13.33
N SER A 35 -16.58 22.45 12.05
CA SER A 35 -15.57 21.62 11.39
C SER A 35 -14.72 22.41 10.42
N ILE A 36 -13.41 22.15 10.41
CA ILE A 36 -12.46 22.69 9.43
C ILE A 36 -12.05 21.61 8.43
N ARG A 37 -11.57 22.02 7.25
CA ARG A 37 -10.99 21.14 6.23
C ARG A 37 -9.49 21.39 6.16
N VAL A 38 -8.71 20.32 6.26
CA VAL A 38 -7.25 20.36 6.15
C VAL A 38 -6.84 19.63 4.88
N PRO A 39 -6.24 20.31 3.88
CA PRO A 39 -5.83 19.69 2.62
C PRO A 39 -4.77 18.60 2.86
N LEU A 40 -4.97 17.41 2.32
CA LEU A 40 -4.00 16.30 2.40
C LEU A 40 -2.74 16.57 1.58
N SER A 41 -2.86 17.33 0.49
CA SER A 41 -1.73 17.70 -0.39
C SER A 41 -0.75 18.69 0.26
N SER A 42 -1.06 19.22 1.45
CA SER A 42 -0.11 20.06 2.19
C SER A 42 1.13 19.25 2.58
N PRO A 43 2.35 19.72 2.26
CA PRO A 43 3.60 19.02 2.58
C PRO A 43 3.84 18.85 4.09
N LYS A 44 3.08 19.56 4.94
CA LYS A 44 3.08 19.41 6.39
C LYS A 44 2.09 18.35 6.89
N VAL A 45 1.19 17.88 6.03
CA VAL A 45 0.15 16.90 6.37
C VAL A 45 0.54 15.51 5.89
N ILE A 46 0.96 15.39 4.63
CA ILE A 46 1.54 14.17 4.06
C ILE A 46 2.73 14.57 3.22
N GLY A 47 3.89 13.96 3.48
CA GLY A 47 5.09 14.16 2.69
C GLY A 47 5.20 13.08 1.62
N VAL A 48 5.36 13.46 0.36
CA VAL A 48 5.53 12.51 -0.73
C VAL A 48 6.68 12.95 -1.60
N VAL A 49 7.48 11.98 -2.01
CA VAL A 49 8.48 12.11 -3.07
C VAL A 49 8.40 10.88 -3.96
N ASN A 50 8.59 11.11 -5.26
CA ASN A 50 8.56 10.07 -6.27
C ASN A 50 9.63 10.40 -7.31
N SER A 51 10.57 9.49 -7.54
CA SER A 51 11.66 9.59 -8.49
C SER A 51 11.52 8.51 -9.57
N ARG A 52 11.92 8.86 -10.79
CA ARG A 52 11.98 7.90 -11.90
C ARG A 52 13.21 7.02 -11.85
N GLY A 53 14.12 7.27 -10.89
CA GLY A 53 15.41 6.61 -10.86
C GLY A 53 16.34 6.98 -12.02
N ASN A 54 17.50 6.36 -12.03
CA ASN A 54 18.53 6.57 -13.07
C ASN A 54 18.76 5.31 -13.91
N ARG A 55 17.87 4.32 -13.86
CA ARG A 55 18.00 3.05 -14.57
C ARG A 55 18.15 3.32 -16.08
N ARG A 56 19.34 3.07 -16.61
CA ARG A 56 19.63 3.18 -18.05
C ARG A 56 18.90 2.04 -18.78
N GLN A 57 17.75 2.34 -19.33
CA GLN A 57 17.08 1.41 -20.23
C GLN A 57 17.69 1.47 -21.63
N ILE A 58 17.67 0.33 -22.31
CA ILE A 58 18.28 0.12 -23.66
C ILE A 58 17.78 1.12 -24.72
N LEU A 59 16.71 1.87 -24.46
CA LEU A 59 16.07 2.82 -25.38
C LEU A 59 16.09 4.27 -24.90
N ASN A 60 16.91 4.66 -23.94
CA ASN A 60 16.99 6.03 -23.39
C ASN A 60 15.66 6.60 -22.84
N GLN A 61 14.68 5.77 -22.51
CA GLN A 61 13.43 6.20 -21.89
C GLN A 61 13.33 5.61 -20.49
N VAL A 62 13.40 6.47 -19.50
CA VAL A 62 13.11 6.13 -18.10
C VAL A 62 11.59 6.17 -17.94
N HIS A 63 10.96 5.02 -17.77
CA HIS A 63 9.52 4.94 -17.51
C HIS A 63 9.25 5.04 -16.02
N GLN A 64 8.23 5.82 -15.66
CA GLN A 64 7.69 5.85 -14.31
C GLN A 64 6.69 4.72 -14.15
N GLU A 65 7.00 3.76 -13.30
CA GLU A 65 6.15 2.62 -12.97
C GLU A 65 5.62 2.71 -11.54
N ASP A 66 6.29 3.49 -10.66
CA ASP A 66 5.82 3.82 -9.31
C ASP A 66 4.74 4.88 -9.30
N PHE A 67 3.66 4.63 -8.56
CA PHE A 67 2.58 5.58 -8.31
C PHE A 67 2.14 5.53 -6.86
N TYR A 68 1.37 6.53 -6.46
CA TYR A 68 0.80 6.66 -5.12
C TYR A 68 -0.55 7.37 -5.17
N GLY A 69 -1.31 7.23 -4.09
CA GLY A 69 -2.56 7.95 -3.91
C GLY A 69 -2.87 8.13 -2.43
N PHE A 70 -3.55 9.22 -2.10
CA PHE A 70 -4.12 9.42 -0.79
C PHE A 70 -5.44 10.18 -0.91
N ALA A 71 -6.39 9.81 -0.07
CA ALA A 71 -7.73 10.39 -0.04
C ALA A 71 -8.35 10.22 1.35
N THR A 72 -9.32 11.03 1.66
CA THR A 72 -10.25 10.75 2.75
C THR A 72 -11.45 10.02 2.18
N LEU A 73 -11.74 8.84 2.71
CA LEU A 73 -12.88 8.00 2.33
C LEU A 73 -13.98 8.07 3.39
N SER A 74 -15.20 7.73 2.97
CA SER A 74 -16.37 7.60 3.82
C SER A 74 -16.82 6.15 3.87
N LEU A 75 -16.36 5.40 4.88
CA LEU A 75 -16.69 3.98 5.04
C LEU A 75 -17.91 3.77 5.96
N PRO A 76 -18.61 2.63 5.85
CA PRO A 76 -19.69 2.28 6.76
C PRO A 76 -19.19 2.17 8.21
N PRO A 77 -19.77 2.92 9.18
CA PRO A 77 -19.29 2.89 10.56
C PRO A 77 -19.38 1.50 11.20
N GLU A 78 -20.36 0.71 10.79
CA GLU A 78 -20.55 -0.65 11.30
C GLU A 78 -19.41 -1.59 10.87
N GLU A 79 -18.90 -1.46 9.64
CA GLU A 79 -17.71 -2.22 9.19
C GLU A 79 -16.47 -1.84 10.00
N LEU A 80 -16.30 -0.54 10.29
CA LEU A 80 -15.21 -0.06 11.12
C LEU A 80 -15.31 -0.59 12.55
N ARG A 81 -16.51 -0.57 13.12
CA ARG A 81 -16.80 -1.09 14.47
C ARG A 81 -16.54 -2.60 14.56
N LEU A 82 -17.04 -3.37 13.59
CA LEU A 82 -16.85 -4.83 13.56
C LEU A 82 -15.38 -5.21 13.41
N SER A 83 -14.62 -4.47 12.58
CA SER A 83 -13.18 -4.69 12.41
C SER A 83 -12.43 -4.44 13.73
N LEU A 84 -12.72 -3.33 14.42
CA LEU A 84 -12.12 -3.01 15.72
C LEU A 84 -12.45 -4.05 16.79
N LYS A 85 -13.71 -4.50 16.83
CA LYS A 85 -14.15 -5.52 17.80
C LYS A 85 -13.49 -6.86 17.52
N ARG A 86 -13.42 -7.30 16.28
CA ARG A 86 -12.82 -8.58 15.89
C ARG A 86 -11.32 -8.59 16.14
N ASP A 87 -10.61 -7.54 15.70
CA ASP A 87 -9.15 -7.54 15.65
C ASP A 87 -8.53 -7.13 17.00
N HIS A 88 -9.25 -6.30 17.76
CA HIS A 88 -8.70 -5.69 18.98
C HIS A 88 -9.59 -5.82 20.23
N GLY A 89 -10.79 -6.37 20.11
CA GLY A 89 -11.75 -6.46 21.22
C GLY A 89 -12.31 -5.09 21.65
N VAL A 90 -12.10 -4.03 20.86
CA VAL A 90 -12.57 -2.68 21.17
C VAL A 90 -14.00 -2.50 20.69
N ASP A 91 -14.88 -2.12 21.60
CA ASP A 91 -16.26 -1.75 21.29
C ASP A 91 -16.36 -0.23 21.12
N TRP A 92 -16.09 0.22 19.90
CA TRP A 92 -16.14 1.62 19.51
C TRP A 92 -17.55 2.02 19.13
N ASP A 93 -18.04 3.14 19.69
CA ASP A 93 -19.38 3.65 19.42
C ASP A 93 -19.33 4.85 18.44
N PRO A 94 -19.71 4.66 17.17
CA PRO A 94 -19.70 5.71 16.16
C PRO A 94 -20.65 6.86 16.46
N SER A 95 -21.69 6.66 17.30
CA SER A 95 -22.68 7.69 17.62
C SER A 95 -22.10 8.87 18.40
N GLN A 96 -21.03 8.61 19.18
CA GLN A 96 -20.33 9.63 19.97
C GLN A 96 -19.50 10.59 19.13
N VAL A 97 -19.19 10.21 17.87
CA VAL A 97 -18.29 10.97 16.99
C VAL A 97 -19.07 11.88 16.02
N GLY A 98 -20.33 11.55 15.75
CA GLY A 98 -21.15 12.17 14.72
C GLY A 98 -20.97 11.54 13.34
N ASP A 99 -22.07 11.39 12.60
CA ASP A 99 -22.16 10.54 11.41
C ASP A 99 -21.07 10.79 10.37
N VAL A 100 -20.76 12.04 10.04
CA VAL A 100 -19.77 12.39 9.00
C VAL A 100 -18.35 12.02 9.41
N LEU A 101 -17.98 12.28 10.67
CA LEU A 101 -16.62 12.02 11.18
C LEU A 101 -16.42 10.54 11.53
N ALA A 102 -17.49 9.86 11.97
CA ALA A 102 -17.46 8.42 12.24
C ALA A 102 -17.17 7.57 10.98
N ARG A 103 -17.53 8.08 9.80
CA ARG A 103 -17.27 7.43 8.51
C ARG A 103 -15.90 7.74 7.94
N GLN A 104 -15.26 8.78 8.44
CA GLN A 104 -14.04 9.33 7.85
C GLN A 104 -12.83 8.49 8.18
N VAL A 105 -12.13 8.03 7.14
CA VAL A 105 -10.83 7.39 7.25
C VAL A 105 -9.84 8.05 6.29
N LEU A 106 -8.57 8.10 6.67
CA LEU A 106 -7.50 8.44 5.74
C LEU A 106 -7.07 7.16 5.03
N PHE A 107 -7.04 7.20 3.70
CA PHE A 107 -6.51 6.17 2.83
C PHE A 107 -5.19 6.67 2.22
N VAL A 108 -4.12 5.89 2.32
CA VAL A 108 -2.82 6.16 1.71
C VAL A 108 -2.34 4.89 1.02
N GLY A 109 -2.02 4.97 -0.27
CA GLY A 109 -1.56 3.84 -1.07
C GLY A 109 -0.26 4.13 -1.80
N ILE A 110 0.60 3.12 -1.90
CA ILE A 110 1.79 3.07 -2.75
C ILE A 110 1.64 1.90 -3.71
N TYR A 111 1.99 2.12 -4.98
CA TYR A 111 1.80 1.18 -6.09
C TYR A 111 3.08 1.15 -6.90
N ASP A 112 3.79 0.04 -6.84
CA ASP A 112 5.04 -0.21 -7.53
C ASP A 112 4.75 -1.13 -8.71
N GLY A 113 4.91 -0.61 -9.92
CA GLY A 113 4.54 -1.26 -11.18
C GLY A 113 5.70 -2.02 -11.79
N HIS A 114 5.39 -3.12 -12.48
CA HIS A 114 6.37 -3.87 -13.25
C HIS A 114 5.81 -4.36 -14.59
N GLY A 115 6.70 -4.47 -15.59
CA GLY A 115 6.30 -4.83 -16.94
C GLY A 115 5.51 -3.75 -17.68
N GLY A 116 5.46 -2.53 -17.12
CA GLY A 116 4.75 -1.37 -17.61
C GLY A 116 3.93 -0.68 -16.53
N SER A 117 3.53 0.55 -16.77
CA SER A 117 2.87 1.40 -15.78
C SER A 117 1.33 1.28 -15.74
N ALA A 118 0.73 0.50 -16.63
CA ALA A 118 -0.73 0.51 -16.82
C ALA A 118 -1.50 0.13 -15.55
N VAL A 119 -1.10 -0.93 -14.86
CA VAL A 119 -1.76 -1.40 -13.65
C VAL A 119 -1.58 -0.41 -12.50
N ALA A 120 -0.35 0.07 -12.24
CA ALA A 120 -0.08 1.03 -11.18
C ALA A 120 -0.79 2.38 -11.42
N GLN A 121 -0.93 2.83 -12.68
CA GLN A 121 -1.74 4.00 -13.04
C GLN A 121 -3.22 3.77 -12.76
N TYR A 122 -3.76 2.58 -13.08
CA TYR A 122 -5.13 2.22 -12.78
C TYR A 122 -5.37 2.25 -11.26
N LEU A 123 -4.46 1.69 -10.45
CA LEU A 123 -4.55 1.72 -8.99
C LEU A 123 -4.58 3.15 -8.45
N ARG A 124 -3.71 4.02 -8.96
CA ARG A 124 -3.70 5.44 -8.59
C ARG A 124 -5.05 6.11 -8.85
N GLN A 125 -5.70 5.77 -9.94
CA GLN A 125 -6.94 6.43 -10.37
C GLN A 125 -8.17 5.85 -9.67
N GLU A 126 -8.24 4.52 -9.52
CA GLU A 126 -9.47 3.83 -9.20
C GLU A 126 -9.49 3.16 -7.82
N LEU A 127 -8.33 2.74 -7.26
CA LEU A 127 -8.30 1.87 -6.08
C LEU A 127 -9.01 2.48 -4.87
N HIS A 128 -8.79 3.77 -4.60
CA HIS A 128 -9.43 4.46 -3.49
C HIS A 128 -10.95 4.56 -3.65
N GLY A 129 -11.43 4.83 -4.87
CA GLY A 129 -12.86 4.85 -5.20
C GLY A 129 -13.50 3.46 -5.12
N LEU A 130 -12.83 2.43 -5.61
CA LEU A 130 -13.26 1.05 -5.47
C LEU A 130 -13.31 0.64 -3.99
N PHE A 131 -12.26 0.96 -3.22
CA PHE A 131 -12.22 0.65 -1.78
C PHE A 131 -13.39 1.29 -1.01
N GLU A 132 -13.81 2.51 -1.38
CA GLU A 132 -14.98 3.16 -0.80
C GLU A 132 -16.31 2.52 -1.25
N SER A 133 -16.41 2.15 -2.53
CA SER A 133 -17.69 1.81 -3.17
C SER A 133 -18.05 0.33 -3.20
N VAL A 134 -17.09 -0.60 -2.95
CA VAL A 134 -17.38 -2.03 -2.96
C VAL A 134 -18.44 -2.40 -1.94
N ASP A 135 -19.30 -3.35 -2.33
CA ASP A 135 -20.38 -3.87 -1.52
C ASP A 135 -20.41 -5.41 -1.54
N LYS A 136 -20.79 -5.99 -0.42
CA LYS A 136 -20.84 -7.46 -0.26
C LYS A 136 -21.72 -8.18 -1.30
N SER A 137 -22.67 -7.49 -1.90
CA SER A 137 -23.51 -8.05 -2.96
C SER A 137 -22.74 -8.44 -4.23
N LEU A 138 -21.52 -7.89 -4.41
CA LEU A 138 -20.64 -8.25 -5.53
C LEU A 138 -19.92 -9.59 -5.33
N ILE A 139 -19.84 -10.09 -4.09
CA ILE A 139 -19.00 -11.26 -3.75
C ILE A 139 -19.43 -12.53 -4.49
N PRO A 140 -20.72 -12.91 -4.61
CA PRO A 140 -21.08 -14.12 -5.31
C PRO A 140 -20.64 -14.13 -6.79
N GLU A 141 -20.85 -13.02 -7.50
CA GLU A 141 -20.43 -12.86 -8.89
C GLU A 141 -18.91 -12.87 -9.02
N LEU A 142 -18.22 -12.10 -8.17
CA LEU A 142 -16.76 -12.04 -8.16
C LEU A 142 -16.14 -13.41 -7.86
N PHE A 143 -16.69 -14.14 -6.90
CA PHE A 143 -16.22 -15.48 -6.58
C PHE A 143 -16.39 -16.46 -7.73
N GLY A 144 -17.51 -16.36 -8.49
CA GLY A 144 -17.71 -17.09 -9.72
C GLY A 144 -16.59 -16.84 -10.73
N TRP A 145 -16.30 -15.56 -11.01
CA TRP A 145 -15.20 -15.15 -11.87
C TRP A 145 -13.82 -15.67 -11.37
N ILE A 146 -13.54 -15.58 -10.05
CA ILE A 146 -12.30 -16.13 -9.47
C ILE A 146 -12.17 -17.64 -9.78
N LYS A 147 -13.27 -18.40 -9.73
CA LYS A 147 -13.26 -19.84 -10.06
C LYS A 147 -12.99 -20.10 -11.55
N GLU A 148 -13.44 -19.23 -12.44
CA GLU A 148 -13.24 -19.31 -13.88
C GLU A 148 -11.77 -19.14 -14.27
N ILE A 149 -10.94 -18.39 -13.50
CA ILE A 149 -9.48 -18.31 -13.70
C ILE A 149 -8.85 -19.71 -13.73
N GLY A 150 -9.38 -20.64 -12.96
CA GLY A 150 -8.93 -22.01 -12.92
C GLY A 150 -7.63 -22.23 -12.15
N GLY A 151 -6.90 -23.34 -12.44
CA GLY A 151 -5.62 -23.62 -11.81
C GLY A 151 -5.66 -23.56 -10.28
N TYR A 152 -4.84 -22.69 -9.70
CA TYR A 152 -4.78 -22.42 -8.26
C TYR A 152 -6.15 -22.06 -7.68
N PHE A 153 -6.90 -21.21 -8.36
CA PHE A 153 -8.18 -20.68 -7.86
C PHE A 153 -9.33 -21.69 -7.86
N LYS A 154 -9.21 -22.85 -8.54
CA LYS A 154 -10.20 -23.93 -8.38
C LYS A 154 -10.36 -24.36 -6.92
N ARG A 155 -9.29 -24.27 -6.12
CA ARG A 155 -9.25 -24.67 -4.70
C ARG A 155 -9.39 -23.49 -3.73
N PHE A 156 -9.40 -22.26 -4.22
CA PHE A 156 -9.56 -21.08 -3.39
C PHE A 156 -10.94 -21.11 -2.68
N LYS A 157 -10.93 -20.86 -1.39
CA LYS A 157 -12.15 -20.94 -0.55
C LYS A 157 -12.75 -19.57 -0.20
N GLY A 158 -12.21 -18.49 -0.77
CA GLY A 158 -12.71 -17.14 -0.57
C GLY A 158 -11.92 -16.27 0.44
N GLY A 159 -11.03 -16.87 1.26
CA GLY A 159 -10.31 -16.08 2.25
C GLY A 159 -11.25 -15.26 3.14
N ALA A 160 -10.97 -13.98 3.31
CA ALA A 160 -11.78 -13.08 4.14
C ALA A 160 -13.21 -12.83 3.61
N ILE A 161 -13.47 -13.05 2.31
CA ILE A 161 -14.83 -12.89 1.73
C ILE A 161 -15.66 -14.15 1.78
N ALA A 162 -15.12 -15.27 2.31
CA ALA A 162 -15.80 -16.57 2.36
C ALA A 162 -17.21 -16.53 2.95
N PRO A 163 -17.52 -15.76 4.02
CA PRO A 163 -18.85 -15.74 4.62
C PRO A 163 -19.97 -15.25 3.71
N TRP A 164 -19.66 -14.52 2.62
CA TRP A 164 -20.68 -13.91 1.74
C TRP A 164 -20.77 -14.54 0.35
N ILE A 165 -20.05 -15.64 0.10
CA ILE A 165 -19.97 -16.28 -1.23
C ILE A 165 -21.34 -16.76 -1.73
N ASP A 166 -22.19 -17.28 -0.86
CA ASP A 166 -23.53 -17.75 -1.20
C ASP A 166 -24.60 -16.65 -1.25
N GLY A 167 -24.24 -15.40 -0.89
CA GLY A 167 -25.13 -14.25 -0.88
C GLY A 167 -26.16 -14.25 0.25
N THR A 168 -26.13 -15.23 1.17
CA THR A 168 -27.13 -15.37 2.25
C THR A 168 -26.77 -14.58 3.51
N ASN A 169 -25.48 -14.36 3.76
CA ASN A 169 -25.03 -13.64 4.94
C ASN A 169 -25.35 -12.15 4.85
N LYS A 170 -26.09 -11.65 5.84
CA LYS A 170 -26.53 -10.25 5.95
C LYS A 170 -25.61 -9.39 6.83
N GLU A 171 -24.67 -10.00 7.55
CA GLU A 171 -23.72 -9.26 8.39
C GLU A 171 -22.90 -8.32 7.54
N GLU A 172 -22.46 -7.19 8.15
CA GLU A 172 -21.55 -6.27 7.49
C GLU A 172 -20.15 -6.86 7.36
N MET A 173 -19.41 -6.40 6.36
CA MET A 173 -18.03 -6.81 6.14
C MET A 173 -17.11 -6.24 7.22
N THR A 174 -15.93 -6.82 7.33
CA THR A 174 -14.79 -6.21 8.01
C THR A 174 -13.90 -5.49 7.00
N LEU A 175 -12.98 -4.63 7.45
CA LEU A 175 -12.00 -3.98 6.58
C LEU A 175 -11.11 -4.99 5.84
N GLU A 176 -10.84 -6.15 6.44
CA GLU A 176 -10.11 -7.24 5.78
C GLU A 176 -10.92 -7.81 4.60
N ALA A 177 -12.20 -8.07 4.80
CA ALA A 177 -13.08 -8.53 3.73
C ALA A 177 -13.24 -7.47 2.64
N ARG A 178 -13.38 -6.19 3.01
CA ARG A 178 -13.42 -5.06 2.08
C ARG A 178 -12.15 -4.97 1.23
N ALA A 179 -10.98 -5.02 1.86
CA ALA A 179 -9.70 -4.98 1.15
C ALA A 179 -9.56 -6.17 0.18
N THR A 180 -9.90 -7.37 0.65
CA THR A 180 -9.86 -8.58 -0.18
C THR A 180 -10.81 -8.47 -1.38
N LEU A 181 -12.05 -8.02 -1.16
CA LEU A 181 -13.04 -7.80 -2.21
C LEU A 181 -12.53 -6.78 -3.23
N THR A 182 -12.02 -5.65 -2.76
CA THR A 182 -11.51 -4.57 -3.61
C THR A 182 -10.35 -5.03 -4.50
N PHE A 183 -9.39 -5.75 -3.94
CA PHE A 183 -8.20 -6.21 -4.68
C PHE A 183 -8.58 -7.24 -5.76
N PHE A 184 -9.49 -8.15 -5.49
CA PHE A 184 -10.01 -9.06 -6.51
C PHE A 184 -10.88 -8.35 -7.56
N GLU A 185 -11.64 -7.31 -7.17
CA GLU A 185 -12.42 -6.51 -8.11
C GLU A 185 -11.52 -5.73 -9.07
N VAL A 186 -10.36 -5.23 -8.61
CA VAL A 186 -9.34 -4.63 -9.47
C VAL A 186 -8.91 -5.60 -10.57
N ASP A 187 -8.52 -6.83 -10.21
CA ASP A 187 -8.10 -7.83 -11.20
C ASP A 187 -9.24 -8.18 -12.18
N LYS A 188 -10.47 -8.29 -11.68
CA LYS A 188 -11.64 -8.51 -12.53
C LYS A 188 -11.84 -7.37 -13.52
N ASN A 189 -11.74 -6.13 -13.06
CA ASN A 189 -11.89 -4.95 -13.93
C ASN A 189 -10.76 -4.86 -14.97
N LEU A 190 -9.55 -5.26 -14.61
CA LEU A 190 -8.39 -5.31 -15.51
C LEU A 190 -8.41 -6.52 -16.46
N SER A 191 -9.29 -7.51 -16.26
CA SER A 191 -9.29 -8.76 -17.03
C SER A 191 -9.52 -8.56 -18.53
N ALA A 192 -10.18 -7.48 -18.92
CA ALA A 192 -10.39 -7.08 -20.31
C ALA A 192 -9.24 -6.25 -20.92
N ASP A 193 -8.25 -5.83 -20.10
CA ASP A 193 -7.11 -5.03 -20.56
C ASP A 193 -5.94 -5.95 -20.94
N ASN A 194 -5.54 -5.89 -22.21
CA ASN A 194 -4.42 -6.68 -22.71
C ASN A 194 -3.08 -6.33 -22.02
N ALA A 195 -2.89 -5.10 -21.59
CA ALA A 195 -1.67 -4.70 -20.88
C ALA A 195 -1.56 -5.41 -19.55
N ALA A 196 -2.65 -5.58 -18.80
CA ALA A 196 -2.70 -6.23 -17.50
C ALA A 196 -2.46 -7.76 -17.56
N GLN A 197 -2.35 -8.34 -18.75
CA GLN A 197 -2.02 -9.78 -18.88
C GLN A 197 -0.58 -10.10 -18.46
N ALA A 198 0.36 -9.17 -18.71
CA ALA A 198 1.79 -9.34 -18.44
C ALA A 198 2.42 -8.12 -17.74
N CYS A 199 1.61 -7.19 -17.29
CA CYS A 199 1.97 -6.03 -16.49
C CYS A 199 1.27 -6.16 -15.15
N GLY A 200 1.98 -5.91 -14.07
CA GLY A 200 1.45 -5.98 -12.72
C GLY A 200 1.86 -4.79 -11.86
N ALA A 201 1.37 -4.79 -10.65
CA ALA A 201 1.82 -3.87 -9.61
C ALA A 201 1.73 -4.52 -8.24
N THR A 202 2.73 -4.28 -7.41
CA THR A 202 2.63 -4.49 -5.97
C THR A 202 1.95 -3.30 -5.32
N ALA A 203 1.26 -3.50 -4.22
CA ALA A 203 0.48 -2.45 -3.59
C ALA A 203 0.44 -2.59 -2.07
N SER A 204 0.68 -1.49 -1.37
CA SER A 204 0.35 -1.35 0.04
C SER A 204 -0.61 -0.20 0.24
N VAL A 205 -1.66 -0.47 1.01
CA VAL A 205 -2.67 0.53 1.40
C VAL A 205 -2.73 0.60 2.91
N ALA A 206 -2.60 1.80 3.46
CA ALA A 206 -2.82 2.10 4.88
C ALA A 206 -4.12 2.88 5.05
N VAL A 207 -4.99 2.38 5.93
CA VAL A 207 -6.24 3.02 6.34
C VAL A 207 -6.11 3.43 7.79
N LEU A 208 -6.22 4.73 8.08
CA LEU A 208 -6.17 5.27 9.44
C LEU A 208 -7.54 5.82 9.83
N GLN A 209 -8.05 5.36 10.97
CA GLN A 209 -9.29 5.80 11.59
C GLN A 209 -9.00 6.43 12.95
N SER A 210 -9.48 7.66 13.17
CA SER A 210 -9.47 8.24 14.52
C SER A 210 -10.57 7.60 15.38
N LEU A 211 -10.20 7.25 16.61
CA LEU A 211 -11.12 6.69 17.62
C LEU A 211 -11.47 7.73 18.70
N ASP A 212 -10.98 8.95 18.56
CA ASP A 212 -11.23 10.03 19.52
C ASP A 212 -12.68 10.52 19.43
N ALA A 213 -13.23 10.95 20.57
CA ALA A 213 -14.52 11.61 20.64
C ALA A 213 -14.37 12.94 21.43
N PRO A 214 -14.47 14.11 20.76
CA PRO A 214 -14.71 14.30 19.33
C PRO A 214 -13.55 13.86 18.43
N ALA A 215 -13.85 13.48 17.18
CA ALA A 215 -12.83 13.00 16.26
C ALA A 215 -11.77 14.07 15.97
N THR A 216 -10.52 13.69 16.11
CA THR A 216 -9.35 14.51 15.77
C THR A 216 -8.66 13.94 14.51
N PRO A 217 -7.93 14.77 13.74
CA PRO A 217 -7.22 14.28 12.56
C PRO A 217 -6.07 13.33 12.99
N PHE A 218 -5.69 12.42 12.09
CA PHE A 218 -4.68 11.38 12.34
C PHE A 218 -3.35 11.91 12.91
N PHE A 219 -2.93 13.11 12.51
CA PHE A 219 -1.69 13.73 12.98
C PHE A 219 -1.76 14.31 14.41
N SER A 220 -2.93 14.32 15.03
CA SER A 220 -3.15 14.80 16.40
C SER A 220 -3.99 13.86 17.26
N ALA A 221 -4.46 12.75 16.70
CA ALA A 221 -5.32 11.80 17.38
C ALA A 221 -4.59 11.12 18.54
N GLU A 222 -5.30 10.98 19.67
CA GLU A 222 -4.79 10.24 20.84
C GLU A 222 -4.92 8.73 20.64
N LYS A 223 -5.98 8.30 19.94
CA LYS A 223 -6.21 6.88 19.60
C LYS A 223 -6.52 6.74 18.13
N LEU A 224 -5.79 5.86 17.46
CA LEU A 224 -5.96 5.52 16.05
C LEU A 224 -6.08 4.00 15.87
N ALA A 225 -6.87 3.60 14.91
CA ALA A 225 -6.76 2.28 14.31
C ALA A 225 -6.06 2.39 12.95
N LEU A 226 -5.02 1.59 12.76
CA LEU A 226 -4.31 1.44 11.51
C LEU A 226 -4.63 0.05 10.96
N THR A 227 -5.13 -0.01 9.72
CA THR A 227 -5.26 -1.24 8.95
C THR A 227 -4.43 -1.13 7.69
N VAL A 228 -3.55 -2.10 7.45
CA VAL A 228 -2.69 -2.18 6.25
C VAL A 228 -3.10 -3.38 5.44
N ALA A 229 -3.45 -3.17 4.18
CA ALA A 229 -3.66 -4.21 3.17
C ALA A 229 -2.47 -4.20 2.21
N HIS A 230 -1.80 -5.35 2.07
CA HIS A 230 -0.53 -5.45 1.38
C HIS A 230 -0.49 -6.61 0.40
N CYS A 231 0.10 -6.38 -0.78
CA CYS A 231 0.25 -7.35 -1.86
C CYS A 231 1.57 -7.06 -2.59
N GLY A 232 2.61 -7.88 -2.36
CA GLY A 232 3.92 -7.75 -3.00
C GLY A 232 5.08 -7.48 -2.05
N ASP A 233 5.92 -6.48 -2.32
CA ASP A 233 7.15 -6.16 -1.57
C ASP A 233 7.37 -4.68 -1.25
N THR A 234 6.37 -3.83 -1.50
CA THR A 234 6.37 -2.48 -0.93
C THR A 234 6.34 -2.53 0.60
N ARG A 235 6.99 -1.58 1.27
CA ARG A 235 7.14 -1.58 2.74
C ARG A 235 6.26 -0.53 3.40
N VAL A 236 5.63 -0.91 4.51
CA VAL A 236 4.92 -0.01 5.41
C VAL A 236 5.50 -0.16 6.80
N LEU A 237 6.06 0.93 7.34
CA LEU A 237 6.78 0.94 8.61
C LEU A 237 6.18 1.97 9.56
N LEU A 238 6.00 1.60 10.82
CA LEU A 238 5.68 2.52 11.92
C LEU A 238 6.95 2.86 12.70
N CYS A 239 7.12 4.14 13.01
CA CYS A 239 8.17 4.62 13.88
C CYS A 239 7.61 4.96 15.26
N SER A 240 8.14 4.33 16.32
CA SER A 240 7.85 4.69 17.69
C SER A 240 8.60 5.95 18.11
N THR A 241 8.00 6.75 19.01
CA THR A 241 8.72 7.85 19.67
C THR A 241 9.79 7.35 20.64
N LEU A 242 9.66 6.11 21.13
CA LEU A 242 10.66 5.48 22.00
C LEU A 242 11.83 4.97 21.16
N ASN A 243 12.96 5.67 21.23
CA ASN A 243 14.24 5.36 20.54
C ASN A 243 14.14 5.23 19.02
N GLY A 244 13.06 5.67 18.37
CA GLY A 244 12.86 5.47 16.95
C GLY A 244 12.72 4.01 16.54
N GLN A 245 12.20 3.15 17.45
CA GLN A 245 12.02 1.74 17.14
C GLN A 245 11.07 1.54 15.96
N VAL A 246 11.48 0.67 15.03
CA VAL A 246 10.73 0.35 13.81
C VAL A 246 9.79 -0.82 14.04
N PHE A 247 8.57 -0.70 13.53
CA PHE A 247 7.59 -1.77 13.51
C PHE A 247 7.09 -1.98 12.07
N PRO A 248 7.55 -3.04 11.38
CA PRO A 248 7.07 -3.34 10.04
C PRO A 248 5.63 -3.83 10.07
N MET A 249 4.80 -3.23 9.21
CA MET A 249 3.41 -3.62 9.01
C MET A 249 3.22 -4.55 7.80
N THR A 250 4.27 -4.76 7.00
CA THR A 250 4.26 -5.62 5.81
C THR A 250 5.45 -6.56 5.83
N GLU A 251 5.29 -7.72 5.18
CA GLU A 251 6.36 -8.67 4.84
C GLU A 251 6.37 -8.92 3.34
N ASN A 252 7.53 -9.17 2.76
CA ASN A 252 7.65 -9.37 1.32
C ASN A 252 7.03 -10.72 0.91
N HIS A 253 6.24 -10.72 -0.16
CA HIS A 253 5.60 -11.91 -0.70
C HIS A 253 6.48 -12.62 -1.74
N TYR A 254 7.76 -12.86 -1.40
CA TYR A 254 8.66 -13.62 -2.25
C TYR A 254 8.32 -15.12 -2.28
N PRO A 255 8.64 -15.85 -3.35
CA PRO A 255 8.29 -17.26 -3.49
C PRO A 255 8.87 -18.16 -2.41
N ASP A 256 10.03 -17.82 -1.86
CA ASP A 256 10.73 -18.53 -0.78
C ASP A 256 10.31 -18.07 0.63
N ALA A 257 9.57 -16.98 0.74
CA ALA A 257 8.99 -16.56 2.02
C ALA A 257 8.11 -17.68 2.60
N ARG A 258 8.25 -17.93 3.90
CA ARG A 258 7.63 -19.08 4.56
C ARG A 258 6.13 -19.22 4.28
N ILE A 259 5.38 -18.12 4.36
CA ILE A 259 3.92 -18.13 4.16
C ILE A 259 3.60 -18.45 2.70
N GLU A 260 4.28 -17.81 1.78
CA GLU A 260 4.06 -17.98 0.34
C GLU A 260 4.48 -19.37 -0.15
N SER A 261 5.60 -19.88 0.33
CA SER A 261 6.05 -21.23 0.02
C SER A 261 5.07 -22.30 0.50
N ILE A 262 4.46 -22.13 1.69
CA ILE A 262 3.40 -23.02 2.20
C ILE A 262 2.14 -22.90 1.33
N ARG A 263 1.72 -21.71 0.96
CA ARG A 263 0.55 -21.45 0.10
C ARG A 263 0.70 -22.12 -1.27
N LEU A 264 1.89 -22.00 -1.85
CA LEU A 264 2.20 -22.49 -3.19
C LEU A 264 2.74 -23.92 -3.22
N ARG A 265 2.94 -24.56 -2.07
CA ARG A 265 3.60 -25.87 -1.91
C ARG A 265 3.14 -26.94 -2.91
N ARG A 266 1.85 -26.95 -3.26
CA ARG A 266 1.30 -27.93 -4.20
C ARG A 266 1.58 -27.61 -5.66
N MET A 267 2.08 -26.41 -5.96
CA MET A 267 2.38 -25.92 -7.31
C MET A 267 3.89 -25.80 -7.55
N MET A 268 4.71 -25.98 -6.51
CA MET A 268 6.15 -25.69 -6.54
C MET A 268 7.01 -26.71 -7.32
N GLY A 269 6.48 -27.85 -7.73
CA GLY A 269 7.26 -28.96 -8.29
C GLY A 269 8.18 -28.62 -9.48
N SER A 270 7.98 -27.48 -10.14
CA SER A 270 8.83 -26.99 -11.25
C SER A 270 8.76 -25.48 -11.45
N SER A 271 8.16 -24.77 -10.51
CA SER A 271 7.79 -23.36 -10.72
C SER A 271 8.70 -22.35 -10.02
N LEU A 272 9.55 -22.83 -9.10
CA LEU A 272 10.54 -22.01 -8.41
C LEU A 272 11.88 -22.15 -9.11
N ILE A 273 12.39 -21.06 -9.66
CA ILE A 273 13.68 -21.02 -10.36
C ILE A 273 14.52 -19.94 -9.68
N THR A 274 15.76 -20.29 -9.31
CA THR A 274 16.72 -19.33 -8.81
C THR A 274 17.43 -18.70 -10.02
N ASP A 275 17.43 -17.37 -10.11
CA ASP A 275 18.11 -16.65 -11.18
C ASP A 275 19.63 -16.60 -10.97
N SER A 276 20.36 -15.99 -11.91
CA SER A 276 21.83 -15.88 -11.87
C SER A 276 22.34 -15.00 -10.72
N TYR A 277 21.48 -14.23 -10.07
CA TYR A 277 21.80 -13.39 -8.92
C TYR A 277 21.49 -14.06 -7.59
N GLY A 278 20.91 -15.27 -7.62
CA GLY A 278 20.52 -16.01 -6.42
C GLY A 278 19.11 -15.71 -5.93
N GLU A 279 18.33 -14.91 -6.67
CA GLU A 279 16.96 -14.58 -6.32
C GLU A 279 15.98 -15.66 -6.76
N SER A 280 15.03 -15.98 -5.88
CA SER A 280 13.96 -16.93 -6.18
C SER A 280 12.90 -16.27 -7.05
N ARG A 281 12.69 -16.81 -8.27
CA ARG A 281 11.68 -16.35 -9.22
C ARG A 281 10.56 -17.37 -9.38
N TRP A 282 9.31 -16.91 -9.28
CA TRP A 282 8.16 -17.75 -9.58
C TRP A 282 7.98 -17.88 -11.09
N MET A 283 7.83 -19.10 -11.58
CA MET A 283 7.78 -19.41 -13.01
C MET A 283 8.98 -18.84 -13.81
N GLY A 284 10.12 -18.58 -13.13
CA GLY A 284 11.30 -17.99 -13.75
C GLY A 284 11.20 -16.51 -14.12
N SER A 285 10.08 -15.85 -13.81
CA SER A 285 9.81 -14.48 -14.25
C SER A 285 9.49 -13.52 -13.10
N LEU A 286 8.66 -13.93 -12.13
CA LEU A 286 8.10 -13.04 -11.13
C LEU A 286 8.86 -13.13 -9.81
N ALA A 287 9.29 -11.98 -9.27
CA ALA A 287 9.88 -11.86 -7.94
C ALA A 287 8.82 -12.04 -6.85
N ASN A 288 7.61 -11.59 -7.10
CA ASN A 288 6.51 -11.63 -6.14
C ASN A 288 5.46 -12.69 -6.49
N THR A 289 4.88 -13.29 -5.47
CA THR A 289 3.79 -14.27 -5.59
C THR A 289 2.42 -13.65 -5.31
N ARG A 290 2.40 -12.38 -4.94
CA ARG A 290 1.19 -11.56 -4.84
C ARG A 290 1.39 -10.25 -5.57
N CYS A 291 0.46 -9.92 -6.46
CA CYS A 291 0.38 -8.65 -7.17
C CYS A 291 -1.02 -8.47 -7.77
N LEU A 292 -1.33 -7.25 -8.16
CA LEU A 292 -2.48 -6.86 -8.97
C LEU A 292 -2.05 -6.86 -10.44
N GLY A 293 -2.93 -7.25 -11.37
CA GLY A 293 -2.52 -7.52 -12.75
C GLY A 293 -1.80 -8.87 -12.90
N ASP A 294 -0.87 -8.99 -13.83
CA ASP A 294 -0.20 -10.26 -14.17
C ASP A 294 -1.17 -11.43 -14.38
N LEU A 295 -2.26 -11.16 -15.08
CA LEU A 295 -3.43 -12.04 -15.15
C LEU A 295 -3.10 -13.41 -15.75
N ASN A 296 -2.12 -13.49 -16.65
CA ASN A 296 -1.63 -14.74 -17.22
C ASN A 296 -1.06 -15.70 -16.17
N TYR A 297 -0.57 -15.17 -15.05
CA TYR A 297 0.07 -15.96 -13.98
C TYR A 297 -0.88 -16.33 -12.85
N LYS A 298 -2.10 -15.78 -12.80
CA LYS A 298 -3.08 -16.07 -11.72
C LYS A 298 -3.40 -17.55 -11.57
N LYS A 299 -3.62 -18.25 -12.67
CA LYS A 299 -3.86 -19.72 -12.65
C LYS A 299 -2.70 -20.52 -12.04
N PHE A 300 -1.50 -19.97 -12.01
CA PHE A 300 -0.30 -20.58 -11.43
C PHE A 300 -0.04 -20.18 -9.98
N GLY A 301 -0.94 -19.43 -9.34
CA GLY A 301 -0.87 -19.13 -7.92
C GLY A 301 -0.45 -17.69 -7.58
N ILE A 302 -0.19 -16.84 -8.56
CA ILE A 302 -0.11 -15.40 -8.31
C ILE A 302 -1.50 -14.93 -7.87
N THR A 303 -1.59 -14.18 -6.79
CA THR A 303 -2.88 -13.76 -6.23
C THR A 303 -2.91 -12.26 -5.91
N PRO A 304 -4.04 -11.58 -6.13
CA PRO A 304 -4.27 -10.24 -5.61
C PRO A 304 -4.73 -10.25 -4.15
N GLU A 305 -4.94 -11.43 -3.54
CA GLU A 305 -5.39 -11.53 -2.14
C GLU A 305 -4.40 -10.82 -1.21
N PRO A 306 -4.80 -9.71 -0.55
CA PRO A 306 -3.87 -8.98 0.30
C PRO A 306 -3.62 -9.72 1.62
N GLU A 307 -2.44 -9.52 2.19
CA GLU A 307 -2.24 -9.71 3.62
C GLU A 307 -2.76 -8.47 4.34
N VAL A 308 -3.62 -8.66 5.33
CA VAL A 308 -4.19 -7.55 6.10
C VAL A 308 -3.72 -7.63 7.55
N ARG A 309 -3.12 -6.54 8.02
CA ARG A 309 -2.69 -6.38 9.41
C ARG A 309 -3.30 -5.15 10.01
N SER A 310 -3.77 -5.25 11.25
CA SER A 310 -4.29 -4.10 11.97
C SER A 310 -3.57 -3.88 13.30
N LYS A 311 -3.52 -2.62 13.74
CA LYS A 311 -2.86 -2.20 14.99
C LYS A 311 -3.58 -1.00 15.60
N LEU A 312 -3.82 -1.07 16.91
CA LEU A 312 -4.23 0.10 17.70
C LEU A 312 -2.99 0.93 18.04
N LEU A 313 -3.10 2.22 17.84
CA LEU A 313 -2.04 3.18 18.09
C LEU A 313 -2.47 4.18 19.16
N ASN A 314 -1.66 4.33 20.22
CA ASN A 314 -1.69 5.51 21.06
C ASN A 314 -0.89 6.60 20.35
N GLY A 315 -1.55 7.65 19.87
CA GLY A 315 -0.98 8.57 18.90
C GLY A 315 0.37 9.17 19.31
N ARG A 316 0.55 9.46 20.62
CA ARG A 316 1.80 10.05 21.13
C ARG A 316 2.98 9.09 21.21
N GLU A 317 2.71 7.79 21.17
CA GLU A 317 3.76 6.74 21.16
C GLU A 317 4.33 6.51 19.76
N TRP A 318 3.66 7.04 18.72
CA TRP A 318 4.00 6.85 17.34
C TRP A 318 4.32 8.17 16.65
N ALA A 319 5.52 8.26 16.08
CA ALA A 319 5.98 9.47 15.42
C ALA A 319 5.39 9.61 14.01
N PHE A 320 5.48 8.56 13.22
CA PHE A 320 4.98 8.56 11.84
C PHE A 320 4.81 7.15 11.28
N LEU A 321 4.07 7.07 10.18
CA LEU A 321 4.00 5.94 9.27
C LEU A 321 4.77 6.31 8.01
N VAL A 322 5.56 5.37 7.47
CA VAL A 322 6.23 5.56 6.18
C VAL A 322 5.92 4.38 5.25
N LEU A 323 5.61 4.69 4.00
CA LEU A 323 5.43 3.72 2.92
C LEU A 323 6.54 3.97 1.88
N VAL A 324 7.19 2.91 1.43
CA VAL A 324 8.24 2.99 0.40
C VAL A 324 8.10 1.85 -0.61
N SER A 325 8.50 2.12 -1.86
CA SER A 325 8.65 1.10 -2.90
C SER A 325 9.99 0.35 -2.77
N ASP A 326 10.17 -0.70 -3.53
CA ASP A 326 11.36 -1.54 -3.50
C ASP A 326 12.62 -0.80 -3.96
N GLY A 327 12.53 0.23 -4.81
CA GLY A 327 13.63 1.11 -5.17
C GLY A 327 14.30 1.80 -3.97
N ILE A 328 13.59 1.88 -2.82
CA ILE A 328 14.15 2.34 -1.55
C ILE A 328 14.49 1.16 -0.64
N SER A 329 13.56 0.24 -0.42
CA SER A 329 13.72 -0.82 0.57
C SER A 329 14.70 -1.93 0.15
N SER A 330 15.04 -2.04 -1.13
CA SER A 330 16.14 -2.88 -1.61
C SER A 330 17.53 -2.31 -1.26
N ILE A 331 17.63 -0.99 -1.08
CA ILE A 331 18.87 -0.29 -0.79
C ILE A 331 19.01 0.00 0.71
N LEU A 332 17.94 0.46 1.37
CA LEU A 332 17.95 0.89 2.76
C LEU A 332 17.25 -0.13 3.66
N SER A 333 17.84 -0.39 4.82
CA SER A 333 17.16 -1.14 5.87
C SER A 333 16.01 -0.34 6.48
N ASP A 334 15.03 -1.03 7.05
CA ASP A 334 13.90 -0.40 7.75
C ASP A 334 14.35 0.63 8.82
N ALA A 335 15.45 0.34 9.52
CA ALA A 335 16.01 1.23 10.53
C ALA A 335 16.64 2.50 9.91
N GLU A 336 17.33 2.38 8.79
CA GLU A 336 17.90 3.53 8.08
C GLU A 336 16.79 4.45 7.54
N ILE A 337 15.71 3.87 6.98
CA ILE A 337 14.54 4.62 6.47
C ILE A 337 13.93 5.47 7.59
N VAL A 338 13.72 4.89 8.77
CA VAL A 338 13.14 5.59 9.91
C VAL A 338 14.06 6.63 10.48
N ASP A 339 15.36 6.32 10.63
CA ASP A 339 16.34 7.27 11.19
C ASP A 339 16.58 8.45 10.24
N LEU A 340 16.46 8.28 8.93
CA LEU A 340 16.55 9.38 7.96
C LEU A 340 15.39 10.39 8.11
N ALA A 341 14.20 9.93 8.48
CA ALA A 341 13.06 10.82 8.74
C ALA A 341 13.15 11.55 10.09
N ARG A 342 14.02 11.08 11.00
CA ARG A 342 14.21 11.65 12.35
C ARG A 342 14.67 13.11 12.27
N GLY A 343 14.06 13.96 13.09
CA GLY A 343 14.45 15.37 13.24
C GLY A 343 14.12 16.27 12.04
N CYS A 344 13.34 15.77 11.07
CA CYS A 344 12.83 16.61 10.00
C CYS A 344 11.69 17.52 10.48
N ASN A 345 11.66 18.75 9.98
CA ASN A 345 10.64 19.73 10.36
C ASN A 345 9.26 19.41 9.81
N ASP A 346 9.22 18.75 8.65
CA ASP A 346 7.97 18.38 7.98
C ASP A 346 8.13 17.01 7.27
N PRO A 347 6.99 16.34 6.97
CA PRO A 347 7.00 15.02 6.35
C PRO A 347 7.60 15.00 4.94
N LYS A 348 7.50 16.09 4.18
CA LYS A 348 8.05 16.16 2.83
C LYS A 348 9.57 16.14 2.85
N THR A 349 10.19 16.95 3.73
CA THR A 349 11.65 16.91 3.94
C THR A 349 12.12 15.53 4.39
N ALA A 350 11.31 14.82 5.20
CA ALA A 350 11.64 13.45 5.60
C ALA A 350 11.64 12.49 4.41
N ALA A 351 10.63 12.55 3.56
CA ALA A 351 10.53 11.72 2.35
C ALA A 351 11.70 12.02 1.37
N GLU A 352 12.03 13.31 1.18
CA GLU A 352 13.14 13.75 0.32
C GLU A 352 14.49 13.22 0.83
N ARG A 353 14.73 13.21 2.15
CA ARG A 353 15.98 12.68 2.73
C ARG A 353 16.10 11.17 2.55
N ILE A 354 15.00 10.43 2.70
CA ILE A 354 14.98 8.97 2.47
C ILE A 354 15.36 8.68 1.02
N LEU A 355 14.69 9.35 0.07
CA LEU A 355 14.95 9.16 -1.36
C LEU A 355 16.38 9.55 -1.72
N ALA A 356 16.83 10.75 -1.35
CA ALA A 356 18.15 11.25 -1.68
C ALA A 356 19.26 10.30 -1.20
N PHE A 357 19.11 9.74 0.01
CA PHE A 357 20.11 8.81 0.52
C PHE A 357 20.10 7.47 -0.21
N SER A 358 18.94 6.97 -0.64
CA SER A 358 18.87 5.77 -1.50
C SER A 358 19.57 6.00 -2.83
N GLU A 359 19.37 7.16 -3.48
CA GLU A 359 20.02 7.53 -4.73
C GLU A 359 21.54 7.73 -4.56
N GLU A 360 21.99 8.35 -3.45
CA GLU A 360 23.41 8.48 -3.09
C GLU A 360 24.13 7.13 -2.96
N LEU A 361 23.41 6.10 -2.50
CA LEU A 361 23.96 4.75 -2.38
C LEU A 361 23.86 3.93 -3.68
N GLY A 362 23.41 4.54 -4.76
CA GLY A 362 23.34 3.92 -6.09
C GLY A 362 22.01 3.27 -6.41
N GLY A 363 20.92 3.67 -5.77
CA GLY A 363 19.57 3.30 -6.17
C GLY A 363 19.30 3.80 -7.59
N GLU A 364 18.94 2.89 -8.50
CA GLU A 364 18.72 3.20 -9.93
C GLU A 364 17.25 3.00 -10.34
N ASP A 365 16.44 2.34 -9.53
CA ASP A 365 15.04 2.04 -9.83
C ASP A 365 14.11 3.22 -9.55
N ASN A 366 12.86 3.10 -10.01
CA ASN A 366 11.82 4.00 -9.58
C ASN A 366 11.73 3.95 -8.05
N ALA A 367 11.58 5.07 -7.41
CA ALA A 367 11.62 5.15 -5.96
C ALA A 367 10.59 6.13 -5.42
N THR A 368 9.74 5.65 -4.53
CA THR A 368 8.67 6.43 -3.92
C THR A 368 8.73 6.31 -2.40
N ALA A 369 8.64 7.46 -1.72
CA ALA A 369 8.47 7.52 -0.27
C ALA A 369 7.27 8.39 0.09
N ILE A 370 6.44 7.90 1.03
CA ILE A 370 5.31 8.63 1.60
C ILE A 370 5.49 8.63 3.12
N VAL A 371 5.52 9.81 3.73
CA VAL A 371 5.62 9.98 5.19
C VAL A 371 4.33 10.61 5.71
N VAL A 372 3.68 9.90 6.63
CA VAL A 372 2.42 10.31 7.28
C VAL A 372 2.71 10.57 8.75
N PRO A 373 2.73 11.84 9.21
CA PRO A 373 3.02 12.17 10.59
C PRO A 373 1.87 11.73 11.50
N LEU A 374 2.21 11.28 12.71
CA LEU A 374 1.27 10.97 13.77
C LEU A 374 1.46 11.94 14.95
N ALA A 375 0.67 11.83 16.01
CA ALA A 375 0.70 12.79 17.13
C ALA A 375 2.06 12.87 17.89
N GLY A 376 2.92 11.88 17.69
CA GLY A 376 4.30 11.85 18.17
C GLY A 376 5.36 12.45 17.21
N TRP A 377 4.95 13.07 16.09
CA TRP A 377 5.89 13.68 15.15
C TRP A 377 6.85 14.65 15.84
N GLY A 378 8.15 14.54 15.52
CA GLY A 378 9.20 15.39 16.11
C GLY A 378 9.56 15.06 17.57
N LYS A 379 8.97 14.01 18.17
CA LYS A 379 9.20 13.64 19.60
C LYS A 379 9.98 12.34 19.79
N ILE A 380 10.72 11.91 18.77
CA ILE A 380 11.52 10.69 18.86
C ILE A 380 12.67 10.90 19.85
N THR A 381 12.74 10.03 20.86
CA THR A 381 13.81 10.02 21.86
C THR A 381 14.97 9.13 21.45
N GLY A 382 16.05 9.16 22.23
CA GLY A 382 17.25 8.33 22.02
C GLY A 382 18.12 8.75 20.83
N PRO A 383 19.24 8.06 20.62
CA PRO A 383 20.18 8.37 19.54
C PRO A 383 19.67 7.89 18.18
N ASP A 384 20.24 8.44 17.13
CA ASP A 384 20.12 7.93 15.76
C ASP A 384 21.01 6.67 15.64
N ALA A 385 20.37 5.50 15.63
CA ALA A 385 21.05 4.21 15.74
C ALA A 385 21.84 3.84 14.47
N THR A 386 21.45 4.36 13.31
CA THR A 386 22.08 4.03 12.02
C THR A 386 23.03 5.10 11.51
N LYS A 387 23.27 6.17 12.28
CA LYS A 387 24.09 7.32 11.86
C LYS A 387 25.48 6.93 11.35
N ASP A 388 26.21 6.14 12.14
CA ASP A 388 27.58 5.74 11.80
C ASP A 388 27.60 4.76 10.62
N LEU A 389 26.63 3.85 10.55
CA LEU A 389 26.46 2.95 9.42
C LEU A 389 26.19 3.73 8.13
N ARG A 390 25.28 4.69 8.16
CA ARG A 390 24.97 5.52 6.99
C ARG A 390 26.19 6.35 6.54
N ALA A 391 26.90 6.95 7.48
CA ALA A 391 28.13 7.68 7.17
C ALA A 391 29.21 6.78 6.53
N TYR A 392 29.34 5.54 7.00
CA TYR A 392 30.23 4.55 6.40
C TYR A 392 29.79 4.18 4.97
N ARG A 393 28.51 3.83 4.77
CA ARG A 393 27.95 3.48 3.45
C ARG A 393 28.12 4.61 2.44
N GLN A 394 27.86 5.85 2.85
CA GLN A 394 28.03 7.04 2.01
C GLN A 394 29.49 7.22 1.55
N LYS A 395 30.47 7.01 2.45
CA LYS A 395 31.90 7.05 2.09
C LYS A 395 32.26 5.94 1.08
N GLN A 396 31.68 4.77 1.19
CA GLN A 396 31.91 3.68 0.25
C GLN A 396 31.28 3.97 -1.13
N ALA A 397 30.08 4.52 -1.17
CA ALA A 397 29.36 4.85 -2.40
C ALA A 397 30.10 5.92 -3.23
N VAL A 398 30.74 6.90 -2.57
CA VAL A 398 31.54 7.94 -3.24
C VAL A 398 32.80 7.38 -3.92
N GLY A 399 33.18 6.15 -3.61
CA GLY A 399 34.37 5.51 -4.16
C GLY A 399 35.69 6.03 -3.58
N SER A 400 36.76 5.23 -3.70
CA SER A 400 38.12 5.69 -3.36
C SER A 400 38.60 6.73 -4.37
N GLU A 401 39.53 7.62 -3.96
CA GLU A 401 40.18 8.59 -4.89
C GLU A 401 40.74 7.90 -6.15
N ARG A 402 41.12 6.63 -6.04
CA ARG A 402 41.63 5.81 -7.14
C ARG A 402 40.53 5.44 -8.16
N GLN A 403 39.31 5.19 -7.71
CA GLN A 403 38.14 4.90 -8.57
C GLN A 403 37.61 6.16 -9.26
N ARG A 404 37.77 7.33 -8.65
CA ARG A 404 37.39 8.63 -9.26
C ARG A 404 38.32 9.06 -10.38
N ARG A 405 39.56 8.49 -10.46
CA ARG A 405 40.57 8.81 -11.49
C ARG A 405 40.60 7.83 -12.66
N MET A 406 39.79 6.78 -12.62
CA MET A 406 39.56 5.81 -13.72
C MET A 406 38.31 6.16 -14.50
#